data_2745c57c8c3a380c1ca03ea169d83429
#
_entry.id   2745c57c8c3a380c1ca03ea169d83429
#
_cell.length_a   1.000
_cell.length_b   1.000
_cell.length_c   1.000
_cell.angle_alpha   90.00
_cell.angle_beta   90.00
_cell.angle_gamma   90.00
#
_symmetry.space_group_name_H-M   'P 1'
#
loop_
_entity.id
_entity.type
_entity.pdbx_description
1 polymer ?
#
loop_
_entity_poly.entity_id
_entity_poly.type
_entity_poly.pdbx_seq_one_letter_code
_entity_poly.pdbx_strand_id
1 'polypeptide(L)'
;AELADAGVQMAVNGIGGISDLESRLSVYRLLNEMGFHTPTMIHPTAFIEDSADFADGAQVFPLAYVGTQVKVGYGCIINTGAIVSHDCILSPYANLSPGATLAGGVSVGESTLIGMRVTINLYVKVGKRARIGNGATVKADVPDGGVVPAGTIWPPRQ
;
A
#
# COMPACT_ATOMS: atom_id res chain seq x y z
N ALA A 1 -12.28 -16.83 -19.32
CA ALA A 1 -12.66 -18.20 -19.73
C ALA A 1 -11.45 -18.94 -20.32
N GLU A 2 -10.88 -18.55 -21.47
CA GLU A 2 -9.81 -19.31 -22.16
C GLU A 2 -8.60 -19.66 -21.28
N LEU A 3 -8.14 -18.73 -20.41
CA LEU A 3 -6.99 -19.00 -19.53
C LEU A 3 -7.32 -19.99 -18.42
N ALA A 4 -8.52 -19.90 -17.85
CA ALA A 4 -8.97 -20.86 -16.84
C ALA A 4 -9.15 -22.27 -17.47
N ASP A 5 -9.70 -22.34 -18.66
CA ASP A 5 -9.87 -23.59 -19.43
C ASP A 5 -8.51 -24.20 -19.81
N ALA A 6 -7.48 -23.36 -19.98
CA ALA A 6 -6.09 -23.77 -20.21
C ALA A 6 -5.35 -24.20 -18.92
N GLY A 7 -6.01 -24.22 -17.75
CA GLY A 7 -5.43 -24.64 -16.47
C GLY A 7 -4.66 -23.56 -15.72
N VAL A 8 -4.76 -22.28 -16.11
CA VAL A 8 -4.18 -21.16 -15.34
C VAL A 8 -4.98 -20.99 -14.05
N GLN A 9 -4.30 -21.03 -12.90
CA GLN A 9 -4.92 -20.92 -11.58
C GLN A 9 -4.57 -19.59 -10.86
N MET A 10 -3.50 -18.96 -11.26
CA MET A 10 -2.99 -17.73 -10.60
C MET A 10 -2.87 -16.59 -11.60
N ALA A 11 -3.13 -15.37 -11.11
CA ALA A 11 -2.97 -14.15 -11.89
C ALA A 11 -2.42 -13.02 -11.01
N VAL A 12 -1.64 -12.13 -11.58
CA VAL A 12 -1.10 -10.94 -10.90
C VAL A 12 -1.64 -9.69 -11.56
N ASN A 13 -2.13 -8.74 -10.75
CA ASN A 13 -2.60 -7.46 -11.25
C ASN A 13 -1.42 -6.51 -11.50
N GLY A 14 -1.08 -6.27 -12.77
CA GLY A 14 -0.01 -5.37 -13.19
C GLY A 14 -0.39 -3.89 -13.26
N ILE A 15 -1.64 -3.52 -12.93
CA ILE A 15 -2.08 -2.12 -12.97
C ILE A 15 -1.57 -1.38 -11.74
N GLY A 16 -0.87 -0.28 -11.93
CA GLY A 16 -0.44 0.63 -10.86
C GLY A 16 -1.62 1.37 -10.21
N GLY A 17 -1.43 1.90 -9.00
CA GLY A 17 -2.49 2.56 -8.23
C GLY A 17 -2.38 4.08 -8.10
N ILE A 18 -1.66 4.76 -9.01
CA ILE A 18 -1.35 6.19 -8.83
C ILE A 18 -2.41 7.11 -9.45
N SER A 19 -2.85 6.83 -10.67
CA SER A 19 -3.75 7.71 -11.43
C SER A 19 -5.20 7.25 -11.43
N ASP A 20 -5.44 5.96 -11.49
CA ASP A 20 -6.77 5.37 -11.56
C ASP A 20 -6.85 4.11 -10.69
N LEU A 21 -7.20 4.33 -9.44
CA LEU A 21 -7.40 3.25 -8.48
C LEU A 21 -8.56 2.33 -8.90
N GLU A 22 -9.64 2.87 -9.50
CA GLU A 22 -10.80 2.06 -9.89
C GLU A 22 -10.45 1.03 -10.96
N SER A 23 -9.64 1.37 -11.93
CA SER A 23 -9.15 0.38 -12.91
C SER A 23 -8.39 -0.77 -12.25
N ARG A 24 -7.55 -0.48 -11.23
CA ARG A 24 -6.87 -1.52 -10.47
C ARG A 24 -7.86 -2.38 -9.67
N LEU A 25 -8.81 -1.77 -8.99
CA LEU A 25 -9.82 -2.49 -8.20
C LEU A 25 -10.72 -3.35 -9.07
N SER A 26 -11.13 -2.86 -10.26
CA SER A 26 -11.96 -3.62 -11.19
C SER A 26 -11.27 -4.91 -11.67
N VAL A 27 -9.94 -4.86 -11.89
CA VAL A 27 -9.19 -6.06 -12.25
C VAL A 27 -9.14 -7.06 -11.09
N TYR A 28 -8.96 -6.63 -9.84
CA TYR A 28 -9.02 -7.56 -8.71
C TYR A 28 -10.41 -8.20 -8.56
N ARG A 29 -11.50 -7.42 -8.74
CA ARG A 29 -12.86 -7.97 -8.75
C ARG A 29 -13.03 -9.04 -9.84
N LEU A 30 -12.61 -8.72 -11.07
CA LEU A 30 -12.68 -9.65 -12.20
C LEU A 30 -11.88 -10.93 -11.93
N LEU A 31 -10.66 -10.84 -11.41
CA LEU A 31 -9.84 -12.01 -11.09
C LEU A 31 -10.51 -12.89 -10.04
N ASN A 32 -11.08 -12.28 -8.99
CA ASN A 32 -11.82 -13.01 -7.96
C ASN A 32 -13.11 -13.69 -8.52
N GLU A 33 -13.88 -12.97 -9.34
CA GLU A 33 -15.08 -13.51 -10.00
C GLU A 33 -14.74 -14.69 -10.92
N MET A 34 -13.59 -14.66 -11.56
CA MET A 34 -13.10 -15.74 -12.42
C MET A 34 -12.44 -16.89 -11.65
N GLY A 35 -12.33 -16.79 -10.32
CA GLY A 35 -11.73 -17.81 -9.45
C GLY A 35 -10.20 -17.89 -9.51
N PHE A 36 -9.52 -16.87 -10.03
CA PHE A 36 -8.05 -16.82 -9.98
C PHE A 36 -7.55 -16.49 -8.59
N HIS A 37 -6.56 -17.25 -8.12
CA HIS A 37 -5.77 -16.87 -6.95
C HIS A 37 -4.81 -15.73 -7.31
N THR A 38 -4.75 -14.70 -6.46
CA THR A 38 -3.84 -13.56 -6.63
C THR A 38 -2.71 -13.66 -5.59
N PRO A 39 -1.56 -14.27 -5.90
CA PRO A 39 -0.51 -14.50 -4.92
C PRO A 39 0.14 -13.19 -4.46
N THR A 40 0.66 -13.18 -3.23
CA THR A 40 1.54 -12.11 -2.75
C THR A 40 2.86 -12.18 -3.50
N MET A 41 3.28 -11.03 -4.05
CA MET A 41 4.53 -10.89 -4.81
C MET A 41 5.54 -10.07 -4.03
N ILE A 42 6.64 -10.70 -3.61
CA ILE A 42 7.71 -10.03 -2.87
C ILE A 42 8.99 -10.09 -3.71
N HIS A 43 9.55 -8.93 -4.03
CA HIS A 43 10.82 -8.87 -4.75
C HIS A 43 11.96 -9.40 -3.88
N PRO A 44 12.90 -10.21 -4.40
CA PRO A 44 13.95 -10.86 -3.61
C PRO A 44 14.93 -9.91 -2.91
N THR A 45 14.97 -8.63 -3.30
CA THR A 45 15.77 -7.60 -2.61
C THR A 45 14.97 -6.78 -1.58
N ALA A 46 13.69 -7.06 -1.39
CA ALA A 46 12.93 -6.51 -0.27
C ALA A 46 13.34 -7.23 1.02
N PHE A 47 13.40 -6.50 2.12
CA PHE A 47 13.65 -7.06 3.44
C PHE A 47 12.35 -7.12 4.23
N ILE A 48 11.95 -8.31 4.61
CA ILE A 48 10.70 -8.56 5.35
C ILE A 48 11.06 -9.21 6.68
N GLU A 49 10.61 -8.62 7.78
CA GLU A 49 10.75 -9.24 9.10
C GLU A 49 9.80 -10.44 9.23
N ASP A 50 10.27 -11.49 9.90
CA ASP A 50 9.58 -12.81 9.98
C ASP A 50 8.15 -12.74 10.54
N SER A 51 7.85 -11.73 11.35
CA SER A 51 6.53 -11.55 11.97
C SER A 51 5.59 -10.65 11.18
N ALA A 52 5.98 -10.19 10.00
CA ALA A 52 5.09 -9.45 9.10
C ALA A 52 4.08 -10.41 8.45
N ASP A 53 2.82 -9.97 8.38
CA ASP A 53 1.69 -10.74 7.86
C ASP A 53 1.13 -10.09 6.59
N PHE A 54 0.90 -10.89 5.55
CA PHE A 54 0.47 -10.43 4.24
C PHE A 54 -0.80 -11.15 3.80
N ALA A 55 -1.81 -10.37 3.48
CA ALA A 55 -2.94 -10.89 2.72
C ALA A 55 -2.57 -11.03 1.23
N ASP A 56 -3.33 -11.87 0.53
CA ASP A 56 -3.15 -12.15 -0.89
C ASP A 56 -3.13 -10.89 -1.77
N GLY A 57 -2.49 -10.98 -2.93
CA GLY A 57 -2.41 -9.91 -3.92
C GLY A 57 -1.52 -8.74 -3.53
N ALA A 58 -0.91 -8.73 -2.36
CA ALA A 58 0.04 -7.70 -1.97
C ALA A 58 1.29 -7.74 -2.87
N GLN A 59 1.85 -6.59 -3.17
CA GLN A 59 3.02 -6.45 -4.03
C GLN A 59 4.09 -5.62 -3.33
N VAL A 60 5.26 -6.22 -3.09
CA VAL A 60 6.40 -5.59 -2.44
C VAL A 60 7.55 -5.49 -3.45
N PHE A 61 7.95 -4.28 -3.72
CA PHE A 61 8.91 -3.93 -4.76
C PHE A 61 10.37 -3.92 -4.25
N PRO A 62 11.37 -3.78 -5.16
CA PRO A 62 12.78 -3.83 -4.79
C PRO A 62 13.14 -2.87 -3.65
N LEU A 63 14.03 -3.32 -2.74
CA LEU A 63 14.61 -2.52 -1.67
C LEU A 63 13.59 -1.97 -0.64
N ALA A 64 12.34 -2.43 -0.66
CA ALA A 64 11.38 -2.09 0.37
C ALA A 64 11.74 -2.80 1.68
N TYR A 65 11.47 -2.14 2.81
CA TYR A 65 11.58 -2.72 4.15
C TYR A 65 10.20 -2.84 4.78
N VAL A 66 9.88 -4.00 5.33
CA VAL A 66 8.65 -4.24 6.08
C VAL A 66 9.01 -4.80 7.46
N GLY A 67 8.72 -4.03 8.48
CA GLY A 67 9.15 -4.28 9.86
C GLY A 67 8.30 -5.31 10.61
N THR A 68 8.71 -5.52 11.84
CA THR A 68 8.10 -6.48 12.79
C THR A 68 6.62 -6.18 13.04
N GLN A 69 5.78 -7.24 13.07
CA GLN A 69 4.34 -7.15 13.35
C GLN A 69 3.54 -6.25 12.38
N VAL A 70 4.08 -5.93 11.21
CA VAL A 70 3.33 -5.22 10.18
C VAL A 70 2.25 -6.12 9.61
N LYS A 71 1.04 -5.56 9.41
CA LYS A 71 -0.08 -6.24 8.74
C LYS A 71 -0.36 -5.57 7.41
N VAL A 72 -0.26 -6.32 6.33
CA VAL A 72 -0.46 -5.84 4.97
C VAL A 72 -1.72 -6.43 4.38
N GLY A 73 -2.71 -5.60 4.12
CA GLY A 73 -3.99 -5.99 3.56
C GLY A 73 -3.95 -6.39 2.10
N TYR A 74 -5.05 -6.94 1.63
CA TYR A 74 -5.22 -7.45 0.27
C TYR A 74 -4.90 -6.39 -0.79
N GLY A 75 -4.14 -6.78 -1.79
CA GLY A 75 -3.84 -5.94 -2.96
C GLY A 75 -3.05 -4.67 -2.67
N CYS A 76 -2.41 -4.55 -1.49
CA CYS A 76 -1.54 -3.42 -1.18
C CYS A 76 -0.33 -3.35 -2.12
N ILE A 77 0.18 -2.14 -2.32
CA ILE A 77 1.47 -1.90 -2.98
C ILE A 77 2.42 -1.26 -1.97
N ILE A 78 3.60 -1.88 -1.79
CA ILE A 78 4.74 -1.30 -1.08
C ILE A 78 5.85 -1.13 -2.11
N ASN A 79 5.97 0.10 -2.65
CA ASN A 79 6.80 0.36 -3.81
C ASN A 79 8.29 0.47 -3.45
N THR A 80 9.14 0.57 -4.48
CA THR A 80 10.61 0.57 -4.39
C THR A 80 11.13 1.48 -3.27
N GLY A 81 11.94 0.92 -2.38
CA GLY A 81 12.58 1.63 -1.28
C GLY A 81 11.62 2.22 -0.24
N ALA A 82 10.35 1.84 -0.24
CA ALA A 82 9.44 2.25 0.82
C ALA A 82 9.79 1.55 2.15
N ILE A 83 9.62 2.27 3.25
CA ILE A 83 9.92 1.79 4.60
C ILE A 83 8.62 1.75 5.40
N VAL A 84 8.26 0.56 5.86
CA VAL A 84 7.12 0.34 6.77
C VAL A 84 7.70 -0.17 8.08
N SER A 85 7.76 0.71 9.09
CA SER A 85 8.31 0.35 10.41
C SER A 85 7.37 -0.61 11.16
N HIS A 86 7.78 -1.03 12.35
CA HIS A 86 7.06 -2.00 13.19
C HIS A 86 5.62 -1.60 13.52
N ASP A 87 4.75 -2.57 13.75
CA ASP A 87 3.36 -2.42 14.20
C ASP A 87 2.45 -1.60 13.25
N CYS A 88 2.87 -1.37 12.02
CA CYS A 88 2.04 -0.67 11.03
C CYS A 88 0.91 -1.56 10.49
N ILE A 89 -0.20 -0.93 10.14
CA ILE A 89 -1.36 -1.58 9.52
C ILE A 89 -1.65 -0.92 8.19
N LEU A 90 -1.55 -1.67 7.10
CA LEU A 90 -1.96 -1.25 5.77
C LEU A 90 -3.29 -1.93 5.44
N SER A 91 -4.38 -1.17 5.37
CA SER A 91 -5.68 -1.70 4.97
C SER A 91 -5.70 -2.06 3.48
N PRO A 92 -6.67 -2.87 3.01
CA PRO A 92 -6.72 -3.32 1.62
C PRO A 92 -6.53 -2.19 0.60
N TYR A 93 -5.79 -2.49 -0.45
CA TYR A 93 -5.49 -1.59 -1.57
C TYR A 93 -4.73 -0.30 -1.20
N ALA A 94 -4.20 -0.18 0.00
CA ALA A 94 -3.28 0.91 0.32
C ALA A 94 -2.06 0.88 -0.61
N ASN A 95 -1.65 2.05 -1.08
CA ASN A 95 -0.54 2.19 -2.02
C ASN A 95 0.51 3.14 -1.45
N LEU A 96 1.68 2.59 -1.15
CA LEU A 96 2.86 3.34 -0.77
C LEU A 96 3.74 3.54 -2.00
N SER A 97 3.90 4.78 -2.43
CA SER A 97 4.75 5.15 -3.56
C SER A 97 6.25 5.02 -3.22
N PRO A 98 7.15 5.08 -4.22
CA PRO A 98 8.60 4.92 -4.00
C PRO A 98 9.16 5.82 -2.89
N GLY A 99 9.91 5.22 -1.97
CA GLY A 99 10.57 5.92 -0.87
C GLY A 99 9.65 6.49 0.21
N ALA A 100 8.37 6.13 0.22
CA ALA A 100 7.48 6.50 1.32
C ALA A 100 7.95 5.85 2.63
N THR A 101 7.92 6.59 3.73
CA THR A 101 8.42 6.14 5.04
C THR A 101 7.32 6.28 6.10
N LEU A 102 6.93 5.16 6.67
CA LEU A 102 6.00 5.09 7.79
C LEU A 102 6.76 4.78 9.07
N ALA A 103 6.65 5.65 10.07
CA ALA A 103 7.16 5.37 11.40
C ALA A 103 6.31 4.30 12.11
N GLY A 104 6.76 3.81 13.27
CA GLY A 104 6.08 2.71 13.97
C GLY A 104 4.63 3.02 14.34
N GLY A 105 3.78 1.99 14.29
CA GLY A 105 2.37 2.05 14.68
C GLY A 105 1.46 2.86 13.75
N VAL A 106 1.92 3.24 12.57
CA VAL A 106 1.09 3.97 11.59
C VAL A 106 0.00 3.06 11.02
N SER A 107 -1.21 3.59 10.91
CA SER A 107 -2.31 2.92 10.22
C SER A 107 -2.67 3.66 8.93
N VAL A 108 -2.73 2.94 7.83
CA VAL A 108 -3.13 3.48 6.51
C VAL A 108 -4.46 2.86 6.10
N GLY A 109 -5.46 3.68 5.89
CA GLY A 109 -6.80 3.26 5.52
C GLY A 109 -6.90 2.70 4.10
N GLU A 110 -8.00 2.01 3.85
CA GLU A 110 -8.31 1.36 2.59
C GLU A 110 -8.22 2.33 1.41
N SER A 111 -7.63 1.86 0.30
CA SER A 111 -7.55 2.61 -0.95
C SER A 111 -6.85 3.98 -0.82
N THR A 112 -6.00 4.14 0.18
CA THR A 112 -5.24 5.37 0.41
C THR A 112 -3.94 5.37 -0.38
N LEU A 113 -3.61 6.51 -0.97
CA LEU A 113 -2.35 6.75 -1.67
C LEU A 113 -1.39 7.57 -0.82
N ILE A 114 -0.26 6.99 -0.49
CA ILE A 114 0.89 7.67 0.12
C ILE A 114 1.90 7.99 -0.99
N GLY A 115 2.09 9.26 -1.27
CA GLY A 115 2.93 9.75 -2.35
C GLY A 115 4.43 9.46 -2.15
N MET A 116 5.22 9.71 -3.20
CA MET A 116 6.67 9.47 -3.18
C MET A 116 7.34 10.30 -2.08
N ARG A 117 8.28 9.65 -1.34
CA ARG A 117 9.07 10.28 -0.27
C ARG A 117 8.25 11.01 0.80
N VAL A 118 7.02 10.57 1.02
CA VAL A 118 6.22 11.01 2.16
C VAL A 118 6.81 10.44 3.44
N THR A 119 6.82 11.22 4.51
CA THR A 119 7.15 10.75 5.85
C THR A 119 5.93 10.87 6.76
N ILE A 120 5.57 9.77 7.43
CA ILE A 120 4.45 9.75 8.38
C ILE A 120 5.00 9.43 9.78
N ASN A 121 4.68 10.30 10.74
CA ASN A 121 5.14 10.19 12.12
C ASN A 121 4.49 9.01 12.87
N LEU A 122 5.09 8.66 14.01
CA LEU A 122 4.65 7.58 14.91
C LEU A 122 3.14 7.67 15.22
N TYR A 123 2.47 6.50 15.17
CA TYR A 123 1.08 6.29 15.57
C TYR A 123 0.02 7.11 14.82
N VAL A 124 0.39 7.80 13.76
CA VAL A 124 -0.56 8.56 12.92
C VAL A 124 -1.52 7.60 12.20
N LYS A 125 -2.79 7.97 12.17
CA LYS A 125 -3.82 7.29 11.40
C LYS A 125 -4.15 8.09 10.15
N VAL A 126 -3.95 7.49 8.99
CA VAL A 126 -4.38 8.04 7.69
C VAL A 126 -5.66 7.35 7.29
N GLY A 127 -6.73 8.11 7.12
CA GLY A 127 -8.06 7.61 6.80
C GLY A 127 -8.14 6.93 5.44
N LYS A 128 -9.31 6.35 5.15
CA LYS A 128 -9.61 5.67 3.88
C LYS A 128 -9.65 6.68 2.72
N ARG A 129 -9.21 6.24 1.53
CA ARG A 129 -9.24 7.05 0.29
C ARG A 129 -8.53 8.41 0.43
N ALA A 130 -7.66 8.56 1.42
CA ALA A 130 -6.85 9.75 1.56
C ALA A 130 -5.76 9.80 0.47
N ARG A 131 -5.32 11.01 0.15
CA ARG A 131 -4.26 11.26 -0.84
C ARG A 131 -3.19 12.14 -0.23
N ILE A 132 -2.03 11.55 0.04
CA ILE A 132 -0.88 12.27 0.60
C ILE A 132 0.08 12.60 -0.54
N GLY A 133 0.24 13.88 -0.82
CA GLY A 133 1.07 14.37 -1.91
C GLY A 133 2.56 14.09 -1.69
N ASN A 134 3.31 13.99 -2.79
CA ASN A 134 4.74 13.67 -2.77
C ASN A 134 5.52 14.59 -1.83
N GLY A 135 6.45 14.02 -1.06
CA GLY A 135 7.34 14.79 -0.17
C GLY A 135 6.66 15.46 1.02
N ALA A 136 5.38 15.16 1.28
CA ALA A 136 4.70 15.70 2.46
C ALA A 136 5.21 15.04 3.74
N THR A 137 5.13 15.77 4.86
CA THR A 137 5.40 15.26 6.21
C THR A 137 4.09 15.28 7.01
N VAL A 138 3.63 14.12 7.44
CA VAL A 138 2.36 13.96 8.17
C VAL A 138 2.65 13.72 9.64
N LYS A 139 2.21 14.65 10.51
CA LYS A 139 2.47 14.64 11.96
C LYS A 139 1.23 14.43 12.82
N ALA A 140 0.05 14.40 12.22
CA ALA A 140 -1.21 14.15 12.89
C ALA A 140 -2.15 13.37 11.97
N ASP A 141 -3.22 12.85 12.52
CA ASP A 141 -4.19 12.04 11.80
C ASP A 141 -4.78 12.79 10.59
N VAL A 142 -5.00 12.06 9.52
CA VAL A 142 -5.64 12.55 8.30
C VAL A 142 -7.02 11.88 8.18
N PRO A 143 -8.11 12.64 8.04
CA PRO A 143 -9.43 12.05 7.95
C PRO A 143 -9.64 11.25 6.65
N ASP A 144 -10.74 10.48 6.60
CA ASP A 144 -11.17 9.79 5.38
C ASP A 144 -11.34 10.80 4.23
N GLY A 145 -10.85 10.44 3.04
CA GLY A 145 -10.85 11.30 1.87
C GLY A 145 -9.93 12.54 1.98
N GLY A 146 -9.17 12.67 3.07
CA GLY A 146 -8.29 13.81 3.28
C GLY A 146 -7.22 13.96 2.21
N VAL A 147 -6.92 15.21 1.83
CA VAL A 147 -5.88 15.53 0.85
C VAL A 147 -4.80 16.37 1.52
N VAL A 148 -3.58 15.84 1.54
CA VAL A 148 -2.39 16.57 2.00
C VAL A 148 -1.60 17.00 0.78
N PRO A 149 -1.43 18.30 0.50
CA PRO A 149 -0.70 18.77 -0.67
C PRO A 149 0.77 18.35 -0.67
N ALA A 150 1.35 18.19 -1.86
CA ALA A 150 2.75 17.82 -2.01
C ALA A 150 3.70 18.84 -1.34
N GLY A 151 4.78 18.36 -0.75
CA GLY A 151 5.81 19.18 -0.10
C GLY A 151 5.36 19.91 1.15
N THR A 152 4.17 19.64 1.67
CA THR A 152 3.64 20.34 2.87
C THR A 152 3.86 19.55 4.15
N ILE A 153 3.68 20.24 5.28
CA ILE A 153 3.60 19.61 6.61
C ILE A 153 2.13 19.59 7.03
N TRP A 154 1.65 18.41 7.45
CA TRP A 154 0.29 18.24 7.98
C TRP A 154 0.32 17.98 9.49
N PRO A 155 -0.52 18.62 10.29
CA PRO A 155 -1.41 19.73 9.91
C PRO A 155 -0.62 21.00 9.55
N PRO A 156 -1.19 21.91 8.76
CA PRO A 156 -0.54 23.18 8.47
C PRO A 156 -0.31 23.96 9.77
N ARG A 157 0.79 24.71 9.85
CA ARG A 157 1.02 25.61 10.98
C ARG A 157 -0.07 26.68 10.99
N GLN A 158 -0.65 26.89 12.16
CA GLN A 158 -1.54 28.03 12.42
C GLN A 158 -0.77 29.33 12.32
#